data_441303f19320af1ed3d39f01ff03b37f
#
_entry.id   441303f19320af1ed3d39f01ff03b37f
#
_cell.length_a   1.000
_cell.length_b   1.000
_cell.length_c   1.000
_cell.angle_alpha   90.00
_cell.angle_beta   90.00
_cell.angle_gamma   90.00
#
_symmetry.space_group_name_H-M   'P 1'
#
loop_
_entity.id
_entity.type
_entity.pdbx_description
1 polymer ?
#
loop_
_entity_poly.entity_id
_entity_poly.type
_entity_poly.pdbx_seq_one_letter_code
_entity_poly.pdbx_strand_id
1 'polypeptide(L)'
;VTTKGKTKQASNTYKTLREPLDLEIPLAVLVNSATASASEILAGALQDYDRAVVVGNRTFGKGLVQTTRPLPYGGTMKLTTSKYYIPSGRCVQAIDYKHRNEDGSVGRIPDSLTTVFHTAAGREVRDGGGVTPDITVKQDKLPNILFYLVNDNLIFNYATEYCLKHPTIPAPKDFKITDADYADFKAMVQKADFKYDQQTEKILKNLKEMAEFEGYLTDASDEFKALEKKLSHNLDRDLDHFSKDIKEMIAVEIIKRYYYQ
;
A
#
# COMPACT_ATOMS: atom_id res chain seq x y z
N VAL A 1 9.70 -15.16 19.20
CA VAL A 1 8.59 -15.49 18.29
C VAL A 1 8.28 -16.97 18.39
N THR A 2 7.00 -17.33 18.41
CA THR A 2 6.57 -18.72 18.56
C THR A 2 5.68 -19.11 17.38
N THR A 3 5.88 -20.30 16.84
CA THR A 3 4.92 -20.92 15.91
C THR A 3 4.07 -21.95 16.66
N LYS A 4 2.79 -22.05 16.35
CA LYS A 4 1.89 -23.06 16.88
C LYS A 4 1.09 -23.67 15.74
N GLY A 5 1.19 -24.99 15.59
CA GLY A 5 0.46 -25.81 14.61
C GLY A 5 -0.25 -26.99 15.26
N LYS A 6 -0.94 -27.80 14.45
CA LYS A 6 -1.65 -29.01 14.93
C LYS A 6 -0.69 -30.11 15.38
N THR A 7 0.54 -30.12 14.86
CA THR A 7 1.56 -31.13 15.22
C THR A 7 2.66 -30.51 16.07
N LYS A 8 3.36 -31.35 16.86
CA LYS A 8 4.52 -30.90 17.66
C LYS A 8 5.60 -30.30 16.79
N GLN A 9 5.88 -30.87 15.60
CA GLN A 9 6.89 -30.41 14.66
C GLN A 9 6.58 -28.99 14.09
N ALA A 10 5.31 -28.60 14.07
CA ALA A 10 4.86 -27.30 13.61
C ALA A 10 4.83 -26.23 14.71
N SER A 11 5.20 -26.60 15.95
CA SER A 11 5.20 -25.73 17.13
C SER A 11 6.62 -25.54 17.64
N ASN A 12 7.17 -24.33 17.47
CA ASN A 12 8.56 -24.00 17.81
C ASN A 12 8.66 -22.61 18.42
N THR A 13 9.68 -22.41 19.24
CA THR A 13 10.04 -21.07 19.78
C THR A 13 11.40 -20.64 19.19
N TYR A 14 11.41 -19.47 18.60
CA TYR A 14 12.61 -18.87 18.00
C TYR A 14 13.06 -17.71 18.88
N LYS A 15 14.33 -17.73 19.31
CA LYS A 15 14.99 -16.69 20.08
C LYS A 15 16.20 -16.19 19.30
N THR A 16 16.59 -14.95 19.54
CA THR A 16 17.87 -14.41 19.05
C THR A 16 19.02 -15.16 19.70
N LEU A 17 20.09 -15.37 18.93
CA LEU A 17 21.28 -16.11 19.37
C LEU A 17 22.46 -15.18 19.74
N ARG A 18 22.34 -13.89 19.43
CA ARG A 18 23.37 -12.90 19.63
C ARG A 18 22.86 -11.82 20.57
N GLU A 19 23.75 -11.23 21.31
CA GLU A 19 23.49 -10.01 22.06
C GLU A 19 23.16 -8.87 21.09
N PRO A 20 22.26 -7.95 21.47
CA PRO A 20 21.93 -6.80 20.62
C PRO A 20 23.15 -5.88 20.49
N LEU A 21 23.31 -5.28 19.31
CA LEU A 21 24.36 -4.30 19.04
C LEU A 21 24.21 -3.03 19.87
N ASP A 22 22.97 -2.60 20.05
CA ASP A 22 22.62 -1.38 20.75
C ASP A 22 21.18 -1.50 21.29
N LEU A 23 21.02 -1.25 22.58
CA LEU A 23 19.73 -1.27 23.27
C LEU A 23 19.14 0.13 23.48
N GLU A 24 19.93 1.19 23.28
CA GLU A 24 19.55 2.56 23.67
C GLU A 24 19.21 3.46 22.49
N ILE A 25 19.84 3.26 21.31
CA ILE A 25 19.57 4.08 20.13
C ILE A 25 18.08 4.17 19.84
N PRO A 26 17.48 5.37 19.70
CA PRO A 26 16.08 5.50 19.35
C PRO A 26 15.77 4.85 18.01
N LEU A 27 14.71 4.01 17.96
CA LEU A 27 14.28 3.34 16.75
C LEU A 27 12.86 3.77 16.33
N ALA A 28 12.71 4.10 15.06
CA ALA A 28 11.42 4.26 14.40
C ALA A 28 11.30 3.22 13.28
N VAL A 29 10.20 2.48 13.26
CA VAL A 29 9.90 1.46 12.24
C VAL A 29 8.77 1.96 11.36
N LEU A 30 9.07 2.19 10.08
CA LEU A 30 8.07 2.63 9.11
C LEU A 30 7.31 1.44 8.54
N VAL A 31 5.99 1.49 8.58
CA VAL A 31 5.11 0.42 8.11
C VAL A 31 3.96 0.96 7.26
N ASN A 32 3.44 0.13 6.36
CA ASN A 32 2.24 0.43 5.59
C ASN A 32 1.43 -0.83 5.31
N SER A 33 0.34 -0.72 4.56
CA SER A 33 -0.54 -1.85 4.21
C SER A 33 0.12 -2.95 3.37
N ALA A 34 1.29 -2.70 2.77
CA ALA A 34 2.09 -3.69 2.05
C ALA A 34 3.11 -4.40 2.96
N THR A 35 3.36 -3.89 4.16
CA THR A 35 4.22 -4.55 5.15
C THR A 35 3.58 -5.86 5.59
N ALA A 36 4.23 -7.00 5.33
CA ALA A 36 3.63 -8.31 5.54
C ALA A 36 4.63 -9.36 6.07
N SER A 37 4.10 -10.42 6.73
CA SER A 37 4.84 -11.62 7.10
C SER A 37 6.04 -11.35 8.01
N ALA A 38 7.28 -11.66 7.58
CA ALA A 38 8.51 -11.46 8.37
C ALA A 38 8.70 -9.99 8.82
N SER A 39 8.32 -9.04 7.96
CA SER A 39 8.35 -7.61 8.32
C SER A 39 7.38 -7.28 9.45
N GLU A 40 6.22 -7.95 9.52
CA GLU A 40 5.28 -7.81 10.63
C GLU A 40 5.79 -8.47 11.91
N ILE A 41 6.52 -9.58 11.79
CA ILE A 41 7.19 -10.21 12.93
C ILE A 41 8.20 -9.24 13.56
N LEU A 42 9.02 -8.59 12.71
CA LEU A 42 10.03 -7.64 13.18
C LEU A 42 9.37 -6.39 13.80
N ALA A 43 8.49 -5.73 13.06
CA ALA A 43 7.83 -4.51 13.53
C ALA A 43 7.02 -4.77 14.81
N GLY A 44 6.24 -5.85 14.83
CA GLY A 44 5.42 -6.23 15.97
C GLY A 44 6.25 -6.67 17.19
N ALA A 45 7.38 -7.37 16.99
CA ALA A 45 8.25 -7.74 18.11
C ALA A 45 8.93 -6.52 18.73
N LEU A 46 9.38 -5.56 17.92
CA LEU A 46 9.96 -4.32 18.42
C LEU A 46 8.92 -3.46 19.15
N GLN A 47 7.67 -3.45 18.67
CA GLN A 47 6.55 -2.79 19.35
C GLN A 47 6.22 -3.49 20.67
N ASP A 48 6.12 -4.81 20.69
CA ASP A 48 5.75 -5.59 21.89
C ASP A 48 6.81 -5.47 23.02
N TYR A 49 8.07 -5.28 22.64
CA TYR A 49 9.15 -4.99 23.61
C TYR A 49 9.31 -3.50 23.95
N ASP A 50 8.46 -2.63 23.42
CA ASP A 50 8.59 -1.17 23.55
C ASP A 50 9.96 -0.64 23.11
N ARG A 51 10.63 -1.35 22.19
CA ARG A 51 11.97 -1.02 21.71
C ARG A 51 11.97 -0.01 20.57
N ALA A 52 10.88 0.10 19.84
CA ALA A 52 10.72 1.03 18.71
C ALA A 52 9.34 1.68 18.71
N VAL A 53 9.27 2.87 18.13
CA VAL A 53 7.99 3.50 17.74
C VAL A 53 7.65 3.05 16.35
N VAL A 54 6.47 2.46 16.16
CA VAL A 54 5.96 2.04 14.85
C VAL A 54 5.14 3.17 14.24
N VAL A 55 5.54 3.63 13.04
CA VAL A 55 4.96 4.80 12.37
C VAL A 55 4.43 4.41 10.99
N GLY A 56 3.24 4.87 10.64
CA GLY A 56 2.68 4.66 9.31
C GLY A 56 1.23 4.22 9.29
N ASN A 57 0.91 3.15 8.58
CA ASN A 57 -0.43 2.59 8.48
C ASN A 57 -0.46 1.12 8.94
N ARG A 58 -1.66 0.64 9.33
CA ARG A 58 -1.88 -0.75 9.71
C ARG A 58 -1.32 -1.70 8.64
N THR A 59 -0.57 -2.70 9.05
CA THR A 59 0.10 -3.66 8.17
C THR A 59 -0.87 -4.66 7.53
N PHE A 60 -0.38 -5.51 6.65
CA PHE A 60 -1.18 -6.44 5.85
C PHE A 60 -1.96 -7.46 6.69
N GLY A 61 -1.31 -8.04 7.72
CA GLY A 61 -1.91 -9.06 8.56
C GLY A 61 -1.72 -10.49 8.05
N LYS A 62 -0.46 -10.87 7.69
CA LYS A 62 -0.13 -12.24 7.27
C LYS A 62 0.57 -12.98 8.39
N GLY A 63 -0.19 -13.73 9.18
CA GLY A 63 0.26 -14.47 10.36
C GLY A 63 0.34 -15.99 10.20
N LEU A 64 0.26 -16.51 8.96
CA LEU A 64 0.28 -17.94 8.65
C LEU A 64 1.65 -18.39 8.15
N VAL A 65 2.11 -19.53 8.65
CA VAL A 65 3.29 -20.24 8.16
C VAL A 65 2.86 -21.28 7.13
N GLN A 66 3.43 -21.19 5.93
CA GLN A 66 3.15 -22.09 4.84
C GLN A 66 4.41 -22.86 4.46
N THR A 67 4.26 -24.17 4.23
CA THR A 67 5.32 -25.06 3.75
C THR A 67 4.94 -25.67 2.42
N THR A 68 5.94 -25.86 1.59
CA THR A 68 5.78 -26.52 0.29
C THR A 68 6.17 -27.99 0.43
N ARG A 69 5.38 -28.90 -0.14
CA ARG A 69 5.63 -30.32 -0.18
C ARG A 69 5.60 -30.82 -1.62
N PRO A 70 6.61 -31.57 -2.06
CA PRO A 70 6.58 -32.20 -3.37
C PRO A 70 5.48 -33.27 -3.42
N LEU A 71 4.86 -33.39 -4.57
CA LEU A 71 3.89 -34.44 -4.90
C LEU A 71 4.45 -35.33 -6.03
N PRO A 72 3.88 -36.54 -6.25
CA PRO A 72 4.17 -37.33 -7.43
C PRO A 72 4.00 -36.56 -8.74
N TYR A 73 4.69 -36.98 -9.79
CA TYR A 73 4.63 -36.37 -11.13
C TYR A 73 5.08 -34.90 -11.21
N GLY A 74 6.01 -34.49 -10.33
CA GLY A 74 6.54 -33.11 -10.32
C GLY A 74 5.60 -32.05 -9.79
N GLY A 75 4.46 -32.43 -9.23
CA GLY A 75 3.53 -31.52 -8.59
C GLY A 75 4.07 -30.96 -7.27
N THR A 76 3.52 -29.86 -6.83
CA THR A 76 3.89 -29.22 -5.56
C THR A 76 2.64 -28.77 -4.82
N MET A 77 2.56 -29.07 -3.53
CA MET A 77 1.47 -28.66 -2.65
C MET A 77 1.96 -27.63 -1.63
N LYS A 78 1.28 -26.49 -1.52
CA LYS A 78 1.52 -25.47 -0.50
C LYS A 78 0.48 -25.59 0.60
N LEU A 79 0.95 -25.85 1.84
CA LEU A 79 0.10 -26.06 3.00
C LEU A 79 0.36 -25.02 4.09
N THR A 80 -0.71 -24.54 4.72
CA THR A 80 -0.62 -23.82 5.98
C THR A 80 -0.44 -24.82 7.12
N THR A 81 0.69 -24.74 7.81
CA THR A 81 1.07 -25.68 8.89
C THR A 81 0.95 -25.09 10.27
N SER A 82 1.11 -23.78 10.44
CA SER A 82 1.06 -23.11 11.74
C SER A 82 0.71 -21.63 11.61
N LYS A 83 0.43 -21.03 12.76
CA LYS A 83 0.40 -19.57 12.96
C LYS A 83 1.64 -19.13 13.71
N TYR A 84 2.10 -17.91 13.50
CA TYR A 84 3.13 -17.33 14.36
C TYR A 84 2.55 -16.30 15.33
N TYR A 85 3.22 -16.22 16.46
CA TYR A 85 2.88 -15.34 17.58
C TYR A 85 4.10 -14.52 17.94
N ILE A 86 3.94 -13.22 18.07
CA ILE A 86 4.98 -12.28 18.46
C ILE A 86 5.10 -12.18 19.98
N PRO A 87 6.04 -11.43 20.55
CA PRO A 87 6.37 -11.54 21.99
C PRO A 87 5.20 -11.35 22.96
N SER A 88 4.25 -10.47 22.68
CA SER A 88 3.04 -10.30 23.51
C SER A 88 2.13 -11.54 23.53
N GLY A 89 2.35 -12.49 22.63
CA GLY A 89 1.48 -13.66 22.42
C GLY A 89 0.37 -13.46 21.39
N ARG A 90 0.26 -12.27 20.78
CA ARG A 90 -0.74 -12.00 19.73
C ARG A 90 -0.32 -12.57 18.39
N CYS A 91 -1.33 -12.90 17.56
CA CYS A 91 -1.17 -13.31 16.17
C CYS A 91 -1.65 -12.19 15.26
N VAL A 92 -0.83 -11.73 14.33
CA VAL A 92 -1.15 -10.61 13.42
C VAL A 92 -2.08 -11.00 12.26
N GLN A 93 -2.53 -12.27 12.17
CA GLN A 93 -3.37 -12.75 11.06
C GLN A 93 -4.67 -11.98 10.97
N ALA A 94 -4.87 -11.25 9.87
CA ALA A 94 -6.05 -10.42 9.65
C ALA A 94 -7.11 -11.08 8.75
N ILE A 95 -6.71 -11.96 7.83
CA ILE A 95 -7.64 -12.60 6.88
C ILE A 95 -8.30 -13.79 7.56
N ASP A 96 -9.64 -13.83 7.56
CA ASP A 96 -10.42 -14.94 8.09
C ASP A 96 -10.71 -15.99 7.02
N TYR A 97 -9.84 -16.99 6.92
CA TYR A 97 -10.02 -18.10 6.00
C TYR A 97 -11.08 -19.13 6.46
N LYS A 98 -11.58 -19.00 7.69
CA LYS A 98 -12.59 -19.94 8.23
C LYS A 98 -14.00 -19.61 7.75
N HIS A 99 -14.29 -18.33 7.63
CA HIS A 99 -15.58 -17.85 7.17
C HIS A 99 -15.42 -17.27 5.76
N ARG A 100 -16.10 -17.89 4.81
CA ARG A 100 -16.13 -17.44 3.42
C ARG A 100 -17.45 -16.76 3.14
N ASN A 101 -17.41 -15.71 2.33
CA ASN A 101 -18.59 -15.07 1.79
C ASN A 101 -19.30 -16.02 0.78
N GLU A 102 -20.52 -15.73 0.40
CA GLU A 102 -21.29 -16.51 -0.58
C GLU A 102 -20.59 -16.61 -1.94
N ASP A 103 -19.82 -15.57 -2.34
CA ASP A 103 -19.01 -15.54 -3.56
C ASP A 103 -17.67 -16.28 -3.43
N GLY A 104 -17.40 -16.93 -2.30
CA GLY A 104 -16.15 -17.65 -2.01
C GLY A 104 -14.98 -16.74 -1.58
N SER A 105 -15.15 -15.43 -1.55
CA SER A 105 -14.14 -14.49 -1.05
C SER A 105 -13.95 -14.64 0.46
N VAL A 106 -12.85 -14.07 0.98
CA VAL A 106 -12.54 -14.09 2.41
C VAL A 106 -12.48 -12.66 2.95
N GLY A 107 -13.10 -12.43 4.09
CA GLY A 107 -13.08 -11.16 4.80
C GLY A 107 -11.87 -11.01 5.72
N ARG A 108 -11.79 -9.85 6.37
CA ARG A 108 -10.87 -9.61 7.49
C ARG A 108 -11.60 -9.86 8.82
N ILE A 109 -10.83 -10.24 9.84
CA ILE A 109 -11.33 -10.33 11.21
C ILE A 109 -11.80 -8.93 11.64
N PRO A 110 -13.08 -8.74 12.00
CA PRO A 110 -13.56 -7.45 12.49
C PRO A 110 -12.83 -7.04 13.78
N ASP A 111 -12.60 -5.75 13.96
CA ASP A 111 -11.92 -5.24 15.16
C ASP A 111 -12.66 -5.60 16.47
N SER A 112 -13.98 -5.80 16.41
CA SER A 112 -14.81 -6.26 17.52
C SER A 112 -14.51 -7.69 17.98
N LEU A 113 -13.92 -8.51 17.11
CA LEU A 113 -13.54 -9.91 17.39
C LEU A 113 -12.05 -10.07 17.72
N THR A 114 -11.32 -8.97 17.81
CA THR A 114 -9.89 -9.00 18.17
C THR A 114 -9.71 -9.05 19.67
N THR A 115 -8.63 -9.72 20.11
CA THR A 115 -8.28 -9.83 21.53
C THR A 115 -7.23 -8.79 21.89
N VAL A 116 -7.36 -8.21 23.08
CA VAL A 116 -6.39 -7.28 23.66
C VAL A 116 -5.22 -8.06 24.25
N PHE A 117 -4.02 -7.58 23.94
CA PHE A 117 -2.74 -8.01 24.53
C PHE A 117 -2.01 -6.77 25.02
N HIS A 118 -0.91 -6.96 25.72
CA HIS A 118 -0.11 -5.86 26.27
C HIS A 118 1.36 -5.99 25.85
N THR A 119 1.99 -4.86 25.58
CA THR A 119 3.44 -4.76 25.38
C THR A 119 4.17 -4.96 26.70
N ALA A 120 5.51 -5.00 26.67
CA ALA A 120 6.33 -5.12 27.88
C ALA A 120 6.10 -3.98 28.89
N ALA A 121 5.81 -2.76 28.42
CA ALA A 121 5.48 -1.61 29.24
C ALA A 121 3.95 -1.49 29.56
N GLY A 122 3.13 -2.47 29.18
CA GLY A 122 1.71 -2.50 29.50
C GLY A 122 0.80 -1.70 28.54
N ARG A 123 1.30 -1.25 27.39
CA ARG A 123 0.46 -0.60 26.35
C ARG A 123 -0.46 -1.62 25.69
N GLU A 124 -1.70 -1.25 25.44
CA GLU A 124 -2.63 -2.13 24.74
C GLU A 124 -2.27 -2.28 23.26
N VAL A 125 -2.24 -3.53 22.80
CA VAL A 125 -2.11 -3.94 21.40
C VAL A 125 -3.12 -5.04 21.10
N ARG A 126 -3.49 -5.24 19.82
CA ARG A 126 -4.52 -6.22 19.45
C ARG A 126 -4.00 -7.24 18.45
N ASP A 127 -4.59 -8.40 18.45
CA ASP A 127 -4.41 -9.42 17.41
C ASP A 127 -5.38 -9.20 16.22
N GLY A 128 -5.38 -10.12 15.25
CA GLY A 128 -6.42 -10.21 14.21
C GLY A 128 -6.40 -9.14 13.12
N GLY A 129 -5.55 -8.12 13.23
CA GLY A 129 -5.61 -6.97 12.34
C GLY A 129 -4.28 -6.53 11.72
N GLY A 130 -3.23 -7.34 11.75
CA GLY A 130 -1.87 -6.89 11.47
C GLY A 130 -1.27 -6.14 12.66
N VAL A 131 -0.20 -5.39 12.41
CA VAL A 131 0.41 -4.47 13.38
C VAL A 131 -0.21 -3.10 13.20
N THR A 132 -0.86 -2.58 14.23
CA THR A 132 -1.36 -1.20 14.25
C THR A 132 -0.22 -0.28 14.67
N PRO A 133 0.12 0.75 13.90
CA PRO A 133 1.21 1.67 14.26
C PRO A 133 0.88 2.48 15.51
N ASP A 134 1.92 2.88 16.26
CA ASP A 134 1.79 3.78 17.40
C ASP A 134 1.45 5.19 16.95
N ILE A 135 1.99 5.61 15.79
CA ILE A 135 1.71 6.88 15.14
C ILE A 135 1.16 6.61 13.74
N THR A 136 -0.12 6.91 13.55
CA THR A 136 -0.76 6.76 12.24
C THR A 136 -0.46 7.95 11.34
N VAL A 137 0.06 7.69 10.14
CA VAL A 137 0.25 8.69 9.09
C VAL A 137 -0.93 8.62 8.14
N LYS A 138 -1.65 9.72 7.97
CA LYS A 138 -2.70 9.80 6.95
C LYS A 138 -2.04 9.69 5.58
N GLN A 139 -2.52 8.75 4.80
CA GLN A 139 -2.08 8.60 3.42
C GLN A 139 -2.94 9.54 2.56
N ASP A 140 -2.31 10.48 1.87
CA ASP A 140 -2.98 11.31 0.90
C ASP A 140 -3.50 10.42 -0.24
N LYS A 141 -4.74 10.68 -0.67
CA LYS A 141 -5.30 10.00 -1.82
C LYS A 141 -4.61 10.54 -3.06
N LEU A 142 -3.77 9.74 -3.66
CA LEU A 142 -3.14 10.10 -4.93
C LEU A 142 -4.18 10.15 -6.05
N PRO A 143 -4.08 11.14 -6.95
CA PRO A 143 -4.92 11.23 -8.13
C PRO A 143 -4.84 9.97 -8.99
N ASN A 144 -5.97 9.55 -9.55
CA ASN A 144 -6.04 8.33 -10.37
C ASN A 144 -5.07 8.35 -11.57
N ILE A 145 -4.87 9.49 -12.18
CA ILE A 145 -3.91 9.67 -13.29
C ILE A 145 -2.49 9.22 -12.92
N LEU A 146 -2.05 9.43 -11.65
CA LEU A 146 -0.71 9.01 -11.20
C LEU A 146 -0.55 7.49 -11.25
N PHE A 147 -1.58 6.73 -10.89
CA PHE A 147 -1.53 5.27 -10.99
C PHE A 147 -1.21 4.82 -12.42
N TYR A 148 -1.87 5.43 -13.42
CA TYR A 148 -1.64 5.07 -14.83
C TYR A 148 -0.29 5.60 -15.34
N LEU A 149 0.12 6.82 -14.98
CA LEU A 149 1.44 7.36 -15.35
C LEU A 149 2.60 6.49 -14.83
N VAL A 150 2.43 5.90 -13.66
CA VAL A 150 3.40 4.95 -13.07
C VAL A 150 3.31 3.59 -13.76
N ASN A 151 2.10 3.05 -13.95
CA ASN A 151 1.88 1.73 -14.53
C ASN A 151 2.35 1.62 -15.98
N ASP A 152 2.18 2.68 -16.75
CA ASP A 152 2.63 2.79 -18.15
C ASP A 152 4.12 3.21 -18.25
N ASN A 153 4.82 3.24 -17.11
CA ASN A 153 6.24 3.60 -17.00
C ASN A 153 6.59 5.02 -17.49
N LEU A 154 5.64 5.94 -17.63
CA LEU A 154 5.93 7.28 -18.17
C LEU A 154 6.80 8.09 -17.21
N ILE A 155 6.52 8.04 -15.90
CA ILE A 155 7.36 8.67 -14.88
C ILE A 155 8.76 8.03 -14.85
N PHE A 156 8.83 6.70 -14.92
CA PHE A 156 10.11 5.98 -14.96
C PHE A 156 10.96 6.37 -16.17
N ASN A 157 10.36 6.39 -17.37
CA ASN A 157 11.04 6.72 -18.62
C ASN A 157 11.57 8.17 -18.60
N TYR A 158 10.70 9.11 -18.19
CA TYR A 158 11.09 10.51 -18.05
C TYR A 158 12.27 10.69 -17.07
N ALA A 159 12.17 10.07 -15.90
CA ALA A 159 13.24 10.13 -14.91
C ALA A 159 14.54 9.53 -15.43
N THR A 160 14.49 8.50 -16.28
CA THR A 160 15.67 7.92 -16.94
C THR A 160 16.28 8.90 -17.92
N GLU A 161 15.48 9.51 -18.80
CA GLU A 161 15.97 10.52 -19.74
C GLU A 161 16.54 11.76 -19.04
N TYR A 162 15.89 12.18 -17.94
CA TYR A 162 16.37 13.28 -17.12
C TYR A 162 17.74 12.99 -16.54
N CYS A 163 17.95 11.81 -15.94
CA CYS A 163 19.25 11.42 -15.37
C CYS A 163 20.36 11.33 -16.40
N LEU A 164 20.06 10.91 -17.63
CA LEU A 164 21.05 10.88 -18.72
C LEU A 164 21.52 12.29 -19.12
N LYS A 165 20.67 13.29 -18.99
CA LYS A 165 20.98 14.69 -19.33
C LYS A 165 21.60 15.46 -18.16
N HIS A 166 21.41 15.03 -16.93
CA HIS A 166 21.83 15.73 -15.72
C HIS A 166 22.74 14.84 -14.88
N PRO A 167 24.08 14.95 -14.98
CA PRO A 167 25.02 14.10 -14.21
C PRO A 167 24.89 14.25 -12.69
N THR A 168 24.38 15.38 -12.22
CA THR A 168 24.18 15.68 -10.78
C THR A 168 22.88 16.41 -10.56
N ILE A 169 22.32 16.28 -9.35
CA ILE A 169 21.17 17.06 -8.89
C ILE A 169 21.46 17.69 -7.52
N PRO A 170 20.72 18.73 -7.11
CA PRO A 170 20.75 19.27 -5.74
C PRO A 170 20.43 18.20 -4.70
N ALA A 171 20.72 18.51 -3.42
CA ALA A 171 20.35 17.63 -2.30
C ALA A 171 18.84 17.31 -2.32
N PRO A 172 18.41 16.11 -1.87
CA PRO A 172 17.02 15.66 -1.98
C PRO A 172 15.99 16.66 -1.44
N LYS A 173 16.30 17.37 -0.36
CA LYS A 173 15.43 18.39 0.25
C LYS A 173 15.25 19.65 -0.61
N ASP A 174 16.21 19.93 -1.49
CA ASP A 174 16.28 21.15 -2.31
C ASP A 174 15.90 20.89 -3.77
N PHE A 175 15.86 19.62 -4.17
CA PHE A 175 15.51 19.22 -5.55
C PHE A 175 14.02 19.36 -5.82
N LYS A 176 13.66 20.02 -6.90
CA LYS A 176 12.28 20.18 -7.37
C LYS A 176 12.26 20.16 -8.90
N ILE A 177 11.19 19.59 -9.45
CA ILE A 177 10.89 19.66 -10.88
C ILE A 177 10.45 21.07 -11.22
N THR A 178 11.18 21.72 -12.14
CA THR A 178 10.86 23.06 -12.64
C THR A 178 9.63 23.03 -13.58
N ASP A 179 9.09 24.21 -13.92
CA ASP A 179 7.99 24.30 -14.88
C ASP A 179 8.45 23.89 -16.30
N ALA A 180 9.72 24.14 -16.65
CA ALA A 180 10.30 23.70 -17.91
C ALA A 180 10.43 22.16 -17.97
N ASP A 181 10.97 21.54 -16.93
CA ASP A 181 11.04 20.07 -16.82
C ASP A 181 9.64 19.43 -16.92
N TYR A 182 8.67 20.07 -16.29
CA TYR A 182 7.28 19.57 -16.33
C TYR A 182 6.64 19.72 -17.71
N ALA A 183 6.96 20.80 -18.45
CA ALA A 183 6.51 20.97 -19.84
C ALA A 183 7.09 19.87 -20.75
N ASP A 184 8.35 19.51 -20.57
CA ASP A 184 8.99 18.40 -21.29
C ASP A 184 8.31 17.06 -20.97
N PHE A 185 7.98 16.82 -19.68
CA PHE A 185 7.22 15.64 -19.26
C PHE A 185 5.84 15.60 -19.93
N LYS A 186 5.08 16.70 -19.92
CA LYS A 186 3.78 16.79 -20.58
C LYS A 186 3.89 16.46 -22.07
N ALA A 187 4.88 17.01 -22.76
CA ALA A 187 5.11 16.74 -24.18
C ALA A 187 5.41 15.24 -24.44
N MET A 188 6.15 14.59 -23.54
CA MET A 188 6.41 13.15 -23.61
C MET A 188 5.12 12.33 -23.43
N VAL A 189 4.31 12.68 -22.44
CA VAL A 189 3.03 12.00 -22.17
C VAL A 189 2.05 12.13 -23.36
N GLN A 190 1.97 13.32 -23.97
CA GLN A 190 1.15 13.56 -25.17
C GLN A 190 1.60 12.73 -26.37
N LYS A 191 2.91 12.60 -26.60
CA LYS A 191 3.46 11.77 -27.68
C LYS A 191 3.22 10.28 -27.49
N ALA A 192 3.08 9.83 -26.24
CA ALA A 192 2.84 8.42 -25.90
C ALA A 192 1.38 7.97 -26.12
N ASP A 193 0.48 8.82 -26.64
CA ASP A 193 -0.97 8.55 -26.76
C ASP A 193 -1.57 8.01 -25.45
N PHE A 194 -1.10 8.59 -24.33
CA PHE A 194 -1.47 8.15 -22.98
C PHE A 194 -2.97 8.33 -22.73
N LYS A 195 -3.60 7.27 -22.26
CA LYS A 195 -5.03 7.23 -21.92
C LYS A 195 -5.20 6.57 -20.54
N TYR A 196 -6.13 7.05 -19.78
CA TYR A 196 -6.47 6.44 -18.51
C TYR A 196 -7.98 6.48 -18.24
N ASP A 197 -8.44 5.50 -17.47
CA ASP A 197 -9.85 5.34 -17.13
C ASP A 197 -10.29 6.35 -16.07
N GLN A 198 -11.26 7.17 -16.39
CA GLN A 198 -11.94 8.01 -15.41
C GLN A 198 -13.19 7.30 -14.89
N GLN A 199 -13.13 6.83 -13.66
CA GLN A 199 -14.28 6.18 -13.00
C GLN A 199 -15.47 7.14 -12.88
N THR A 200 -15.20 8.44 -12.75
CA THR A 200 -16.23 9.48 -12.64
C THR A 200 -17.11 9.56 -13.88
N GLU A 201 -16.53 9.48 -15.08
CA GLU A 201 -17.31 9.44 -16.34
C GLU A 201 -18.18 8.19 -16.43
N LYS A 202 -17.63 7.02 -16.06
CA LYS A 202 -18.38 5.75 -16.04
C LYS A 202 -19.57 5.80 -15.07
N ILE A 203 -19.34 6.32 -13.87
CA ILE A 203 -20.39 6.46 -12.85
C ILE A 203 -21.44 7.48 -13.30
N LEU A 204 -21.04 8.60 -13.89
CA LEU A 204 -21.97 9.61 -14.40
C LEU A 204 -22.84 9.04 -15.53
N LYS A 205 -22.25 8.27 -16.45
CA LYS A 205 -23.01 7.58 -17.51
C LYS A 205 -24.04 6.62 -16.91
N ASN A 206 -23.63 5.77 -15.97
CA ASN A 206 -24.54 4.83 -15.30
C ASN A 206 -25.66 5.56 -14.53
N LEU A 207 -25.31 6.67 -13.87
CA LEU A 207 -26.31 7.50 -13.16
C LEU A 207 -27.33 8.09 -14.15
N LYS A 208 -26.88 8.56 -15.32
CA LYS A 208 -27.74 9.10 -16.37
C LYS A 208 -28.69 8.04 -16.91
N GLU A 209 -28.17 6.83 -17.21
CA GLU A 209 -28.98 5.69 -17.67
C GLU A 209 -30.04 5.30 -16.62
N MET A 210 -29.69 5.33 -15.32
CA MET A 210 -30.64 5.06 -14.24
C MET A 210 -31.69 6.16 -14.09
N ALA A 211 -31.29 7.44 -14.18
CA ALA A 211 -32.21 8.58 -14.15
C ALA A 211 -33.19 8.57 -15.34
N GLU A 212 -32.76 8.10 -16.50
CA GLU A 212 -33.63 7.90 -17.66
C GLU A 212 -34.67 6.80 -17.40
N PHE A 213 -34.21 5.65 -16.88
CA PHE A 213 -35.08 4.52 -16.55
C PHE A 213 -36.13 4.89 -15.49
N GLU A 214 -35.75 5.70 -14.49
CA GLU A 214 -36.64 6.16 -13.42
C GLU A 214 -37.50 7.38 -13.80
N GLY A 215 -37.28 7.99 -14.99
CA GLY A 215 -38.04 9.12 -15.53
C GLY A 215 -37.60 10.50 -15.03
N TYR A 216 -36.48 10.62 -14.32
CA TYR A 216 -35.95 11.90 -13.79
C TYR A 216 -35.04 12.64 -14.77
N LEU A 217 -34.62 12.02 -15.87
CA LEU A 217 -33.61 12.63 -16.76
C LEU A 217 -34.10 13.91 -17.41
N THR A 218 -35.42 14.02 -17.69
CA THR A 218 -36.00 15.23 -18.31
C THR A 218 -35.82 16.46 -17.42
N ASP A 219 -36.08 16.28 -16.13
CA ASP A 219 -36.02 17.37 -15.14
C ASP A 219 -34.58 17.73 -14.77
N ALA A 220 -33.63 16.79 -14.87
CA ALA A 220 -32.23 16.95 -14.51
C ALA A 220 -31.29 17.09 -15.74
N SER A 221 -31.83 17.31 -16.93
CA SER A 221 -31.07 17.29 -18.20
C SER A 221 -29.93 18.32 -18.23
N ASP A 222 -30.16 19.50 -17.74
CA ASP A 222 -29.17 20.58 -17.80
C ASP A 222 -28.05 20.38 -16.76
N GLU A 223 -28.38 19.83 -15.60
CA GLU A 223 -27.41 19.42 -14.57
C GLU A 223 -26.50 18.30 -15.09
N PHE A 224 -27.06 17.29 -15.74
CA PHE A 224 -26.27 16.24 -16.37
C PHE A 224 -25.33 16.78 -17.44
N LYS A 225 -25.78 17.66 -18.34
CA LYS A 225 -24.93 18.31 -19.34
C LYS A 225 -23.81 19.14 -18.71
N ALA A 226 -24.12 19.87 -17.64
CA ALA A 226 -23.12 20.65 -16.92
C ALA A 226 -22.07 19.76 -16.26
N LEU A 227 -22.47 18.63 -15.66
CA LEU A 227 -21.56 17.64 -15.09
C LEU A 227 -20.72 16.96 -16.16
N GLU A 228 -21.31 16.51 -17.27
CA GLU A 228 -20.59 15.92 -18.40
C GLU A 228 -19.51 16.87 -18.91
N LYS A 229 -19.81 18.15 -19.09
CA LYS A 229 -18.83 19.16 -19.52
C LYS A 229 -17.69 19.36 -18.52
N LYS A 230 -17.98 19.32 -17.21
CA LYS A 230 -16.98 19.51 -16.14
C LYS A 230 -16.13 18.28 -15.90
N LEU A 231 -16.71 17.09 -16.05
CA LEU A 231 -16.08 15.81 -15.74
C LEU A 231 -15.53 15.10 -16.98
N SER A 232 -15.77 15.62 -18.19
CA SER A 232 -15.21 15.07 -19.42
C SER A 232 -13.69 15.01 -19.38
N HIS A 233 -13.14 13.91 -19.87
CA HIS A 233 -11.71 13.70 -19.92
C HIS A 233 -11.01 14.72 -20.83
N ASN A 234 -10.00 15.39 -20.28
CA ASN A 234 -9.09 16.25 -21.02
C ASN A 234 -7.70 16.12 -20.41
N LEU A 235 -6.82 15.43 -21.12
CA LEU A 235 -5.47 15.10 -20.63
C LEU A 235 -4.67 16.35 -20.24
N ASP A 236 -4.70 17.42 -21.04
CA ASP A 236 -3.94 18.63 -20.72
C ASP A 236 -4.42 19.29 -19.44
N ARG A 237 -5.74 19.45 -19.31
CA ARG A 237 -6.33 19.98 -18.08
C ARG A 237 -6.00 19.12 -16.88
N ASP A 238 -6.04 17.81 -17.00
CA ASP A 238 -5.81 16.90 -15.89
C ASP A 238 -4.33 16.88 -15.49
N LEU A 239 -3.40 16.94 -16.46
CA LEU A 239 -1.97 17.12 -16.18
C LEU A 239 -1.71 18.45 -15.46
N ASP A 240 -2.38 19.54 -15.83
CA ASP A 240 -2.23 20.82 -15.16
C ASP A 240 -2.86 20.82 -13.76
N HIS A 241 -4.05 20.25 -13.62
CA HIS A 241 -4.77 20.15 -12.35
C HIS A 241 -3.99 19.35 -11.29
N PHE A 242 -3.40 18.24 -11.68
CA PHE A 242 -2.63 17.35 -10.81
C PHE A 242 -1.10 17.58 -10.87
N SER A 243 -0.67 18.73 -11.43
CA SER A 243 0.75 19.02 -11.67
C SER A 243 1.61 18.94 -10.41
N LYS A 244 1.10 19.34 -9.27
CA LYS A 244 1.82 19.26 -7.99
C LYS A 244 2.18 17.82 -7.64
N ASP A 245 1.19 16.93 -7.62
CA ASP A 245 1.37 15.54 -7.24
C ASP A 245 2.26 14.80 -8.25
N ILE A 246 2.10 15.11 -9.53
CA ILE A 246 2.92 14.53 -10.62
C ILE A 246 4.38 14.96 -10.49
N LYS A 247 4.64 16.26 -10.27
CA LYS A 247 5.99 16.79 -10.05
C LYS A 247 6.67 16.15 -8.83
N GLU A 248 5.94 15.98 -7.74
CA GLU A 248 6.46 15.29 -6.56
C GLU A 248 6.83 13.84 -6.86
N MET A 249 6.00 13.12 -7.59
CA MET A 249 6.27 11.73 -7.96
C MET A 249 7.50 11.62 -8.89
N ILE A 250 7.63 12.51 -9.88
CA ILE A 250 8.80 12.58 -10.76
C ILE A 250 10.06 12.89 -9.94
N ALA A 251 10.00 13.86 -9.03
CA ALA A 251 11.14 14.23 -8.18
C ALA A 251 11.61 13.05 -7.32
N VAL A 252 10.66 12.34 -6.67
CA VAL A 252 10.97 11.14 -5.88
C VAL A 252 11.64 10.07 -6.75
N GLU A 253 11.14 9.85 -7.96
CA GLU A 253 11.71 8.84 -8.86
C GLU A 253 13.11 9.19 -9.37
N ILE A 254 13.38 10.47 -9.60
CA ILE A 254 14.72 10.97 -9.95
C ILE A 254 15.67 10.86 -8.75
N ILE A 255 15.27 11.35 -7.57
CA ILE A 255 16.09 11.31 -6.35
C ILE A 255 16.55 9.89 -6.03
N LYS A 256 15.69 8.89 -6.18
CA LYS A 256 16.04 7.48 -5.97
C LYS A 256 17.25 7.04 -6.78
N ARG A 257 17.41 7.53 -8.00
CA ARG A 257 18.51 7.15 -8.90
C ARG A 257 19.87 7.74 -8.52
N TYR A 258 19.89 8.83 -7.76
CA TYR A 258 21.13 9.48 -7.32
C TYR A 258 21.55 9.14 -5.90
N TYR A 259 20.59 8.88 -5.02
CA TYR A 259 20.84 8.79 -3.58
C TYR A 259 20.50 7.44 -2.95
N TYR A 260 19.77 6.55 -3.63
CA TYR A 260 19.29 5.29 -3.06
C TYR A 260 19.59 4.09 -3.96
N GLN A 261 20.81 4.03 -4.47
CA GLN A 261 21.33 2.89 -5.23
C GLN A 261 21.72 1.73 -4.33
#